data_104c906082e0175fb06d628578453c72
#
_entry.id   104c906082e0175fb06d628578453c72
#
_cell.length_a   1.000
_cell.length_b   1.000
_cell.length_c   1.000
_cell.angle_alpha   90.00
_cell.angle_beta   90.00
_cell.angle_gamma   90.00
#
_symmetry.space_group_name_H-M   'P 1'
#
loop_
_entity.id
_entity.type
_entity.pdbx_description
1 polymer ?
#
loop_
_entity_poly.entity_id
_entity_poly.type
_entity_poly.pdbx_seq_one_letter_code
_entity_poly.pdbx_strand_id
1 'polypeptide(L)'
;MHHPDLNLILATGGPGMVKAAYSSGKPAIGVGAGNTPVVVDETADIKRVVASVLMSKTFDNGVICASEQSSIVVESAYNAVRARFASHGGYMLQGKELKA
;
A
#
# COMPACT_ATOMS: atom_id res chain seq x y z
N MET A 1 16.76 -3.02 21.79
CA MET A 1 17.48 -3.67 20.66
C MET A 1 18.90 -4.12 21.03
N HIS A 2 19.37 -3.89 22.25
CA HIS A 2 20.77 -4.17 22.66
C HIS A 2 20.92 -5.36 23.61
N HIS A 3 19.84 -6.11 23.89
CA HIS A 3 19.93 -7.26 24.82
C HIS A 3 20.94 -8.29 24.32
N PRO A 4 21.81 -8.86 25.19
CA PRO A 4 22.86 -9.77 24.76
C PRO A 4 22.33 -11.02 24.03
N ASP A 5 21.19 -11.54 24.43
CA ASP A 5 20.59 -12.76 23.87
C ASP A 5 19.86 -12.54 22.53
N LEU A 6 19.82 -11.29 22.01
CA LEU A 6 19.29 -11.01 20.69
C LEU A 6 20.32 -11.31 19.61
N ASN A 7 20.03 -12.28 18.76
CA ASN A 7 20.89 -12.69 17.63
C ASN A 7 20.50 -12.00 16.32
N LEU A 8 19.23 -11.65 16.14
CA LEU A 8 18.72 -10.99 14.96
C LEU A 8 17.54 -10.08 15.32
N ILE A 9 17.47 -8.90 14.71
CA ILE A 9 16.36 -7.97 14.82
C ILE A 9 15.58 -7.98 13.52
N LEU A 10 14.28 -8.28 13.56
CA LEU A 10 13.35 -8.06 12.47
C LEU A 10 12.48 -6.85 12.83
N ALA A 11 12.66 -5.75 12.10
CA ALA A 11 11.99 -4.48 12.39
C ALA A 11 11.15 -4.02 11.20
N THR A 12 9.85 -3.85 11.42
CA THR A 12 8.94 -3.23 10.46
C THR A 12 8.38 -1.96 11.08
N GLY A 13 8.53 -0.82 10.41
CA GLY A 13 8.03 0.44 10.95
C GLY A 13 8.55 1.66 10.21
N GLY A 14 8.37 2.83 10.82
CA GLY A 14 8.84 4.08 10.24
C GLY A 14 10.36 4.18 10.14
N PRO A 15 10.87 5.15 9.36
CA PRO A 15 12.32 5.30 9.10
C PRO A 15 13.19 5.37 10.36
N GLY A 16 12.66 5.96 11.44
CA GLY A 16 13.36 6.06 12.72
C GLY A 16 13.61 4.69 13.37
N MET A 17 12.61 3.80 13.33
CA MET A 17 12.74 2.45 13.88
C MET A 17 13.74 1.61 13.07
N VAL A 18 13.65 1.68 11.74
CA VAL A 18 14.58 0.97 10.85
C VAL A 18 16.01 1.43 11.07
N LYS A 19 16.23 2.75 11.18
CA LYS A 19 17.54 3.32 11.49
C LYS A 19 18.05 2.83 12.86
N ALA A 20 17.21 2.82 13.87
CA ALA A 20 17.57 2.33 15.21
C ALA A 20 17.94 0.84 15.19
N ALA A 21 17.22 0.02 14.42
CA ALA A 21 17.54 -1.40 14.26
C ALA A 21 18.92 -1.62 13.65
N TYR A 22 19.22 -0.94 12.54
CA TYR A 22 20.52 -1.05 11.88
C TYR A 22 21.67 -0.43 12.70
N SER A 23 21.37 0.57 13.54
CA SER A 23 22.37 1.20 14.42
C SER A 23 22.57 0.48 15.76
N SER A 24 21.87 -0.63 15.99
CA SER A 24 21.94 -1.37 17.26
C SER A 24 23.22 -2.16 17.48
N GLY A 25 24.04 -2.34 16.45
CA GLY A 25 25.22 -3.22 16.48
C GLY A 25 24.89 -4.71 16.38
N LYS A 26 23.62 -5.07 16.20
CA LYS A 26 23.14 -6.45 15.98
C LYS A 26 22.78 -6.65 14.51
N PRO A 27 22.85 -7.90 13.99
CA PRO A 27 22.26 -8.21 12.69
C PRO A 27 20.80 -7.78 12.66
N ALA A 28 20.39 -7.06 11.60
CA ALA A 28 19.03 -6.55 11.50
C ALA A 28 18.50 -6.63 10.07
N ILE A 29 17.21 -6.95 9.94
CA ILE A 29 16.43 -6.85 8.71
C ILE A 29 15.35 -5.81 8.97
N GLY A 30 15.46 -4.66 8.31
CA GLY A 30 14.53 -3.54 8.48
C GLY A 30 13.67 -3.32 7.24
N VAL A 31 12.37 -3.15 7.44
CA VAL A 31 11.39 -2.79 6.42
C VAL A 31 10.76 -1.46 6.80
N GLY A 32 10.99 -0.45 5.97
CA GLY A 32 10.48 0.91 6.15
C GLY A 32 9.21 1.20 5.36
N ALA A 33 8.99 2.49 5.09
CA ALA A 33 7.88 2.96 4.27
C ALA A 33 8.00 2.44 2.83
N GLY A 34 6.87 2.05 2.26
CA GLY A 34 6.75 1.60 0.88
C GLY A 34 5.49 2.16 0.23
N ASN A 35 5.38 1.95 -1.07
CA ASN A 35 4.16 2.16 -1.84
C ASN A 35 3.81 0.84 -2.50
N THR A 36 2.62 0.33 -2.23
CA THR A 36 2.16 -0.96 -2.73
C THR A 36 1.33 -0.74 -3.99
N PRO A 37 1.87 -1.01 -5.19
CA PRO A 37 1.11 -0.89 -6.44
C PRO A 37 0.29 -2.15 -6.74
N VAL A 38 -0.86 -1.97 -7.38
CA VAL A 38 -1.57 -3.03 -8.08
C VAL A 38 -1.57 -2.73 -9.58
N VAL A 39 -1.27 -3.74 -10.39
CA VAL A 39 -1.31 -3.65 -11.85
C VAL A 39 -2.58 -4.32 -12.35
N VAL A 40 -3.32 -3.62 -13.19
CA VAL A 40 -4.56 -4.10 -13.82
C VAL A 40 -4.38 -4.08 -15.32
N ASP A 41 -4.32 -5.25 -15.92
CA ASP A 41 -4.22 -5.42 -17.37
C ASP A 41 -5.59 -5.70 -18.02
N GLU A 42 -5.60 -5.88 -19.33
CA GLU A 42 -6.81 -6.11 -20.12
C GLU A 42 -7.48 -7.48 -19.86
N THR A 43 -6.77 -8.42 -19.24
CA THR A 43 -7.29 -9.75 -18.91
C THR A 43 -7.98 -9.80 -17.55
N ALA A 44 -7.89 -8.72 -16.79
CA ALA A 44 -8.38 -8.67 -15.42
C ALA A 44 -9.92 -8.65 -15.35
N ASP A 45 -10.51 -9.40 -14.43
CA ASP A 45 -11.90 -9.23 -14.04
C ASP A 45 -12.07 -7.93 -13.24
N ILE A 46 -12.52 -6.88 -13.92
CA ILE A 46 -12.64 -5.53 -13.35
C ILE A 46 -13.53 -5.49 -12.10
N LYS A 47 -14.60 -6.30 -12.08
CA LYS A 47 -15.48 -6.39 -10.91
C LYS A 47 -14.73 -6.91 -9.70
N ARG A 48 -13.97 -7.96 -9.87
CA ARG A 48 -13.18 -8.61 -8.84
C ARG A 48 -12.05 -7.71 -8.37
N VAL A 49 -11.32 -7.09 -9.30
CA VAL A 49 -10.22 -6.16 -9.01
C VAL A 49 -10.70 -5.03 -8.11
N VAL A 50 -11.76 -4.31 -8.52
CA VAL A 50 -12.25 -3.15 -7.77
C VAL A 50 -12.76 -3.57 -6.38
N ALA A 51 -13.49 -4.67 -6.28
CA ALA A 51 -13.96 -5.18 -5.00
C ALA A 51 -12.79 -5.53 -4.06
N SER A 52 -11.75 -6.19 -4.59
CA SER A 52 -10.57 -6.58 -3.80
C SER A 52 -9.76 -5.38 -3.34
N VAL A 53 -9.52 -4.40 -4.22
CA VAL A 53 -8.79 -3.17 -3.87
C VAL A 53 -9.55 -2.36 -2.83
N LEU A 54 -10.86 -2.19 -2.98
CA LEU A 54 -11.67 -1.48 -1.99
C LEU A 54 -11.64 -2.19 -0.63
N MET A 55 -11.83 -3.51 -0.61
CA MET A 55 -11.79 -4.28 0.62
C MET A 55 -10.43 -4.19 1.32
N SER A 56 -9.34 -4.32 0.57
CA SER A 56 -7.98 -4.20 1.09
C SER A 56 -7.68 -2.78 1.58
N LYS A 57 -8.01 -1.76 0.78
CA LYS A 57 -7.68 -0.37 1.11
C LYS A 57 -8.51 0.20 2.24
N THR A 58 -9.75 -0.23 2.41
CA THR A 58 -10.62 0.24 3.50
C THR A 58 -10.46 -0.57 4.78
N PHE A 59 -9.80 -1.71 4.72
CA PHE A 59 -9.48 -2.50 5.91
C PHE A 59 -8.68 -1.65 6.90
N ASP A 60 -9.06 -1.72 8.17
CA ASP A 60 -8.44 -0.96 9.27
C ASP A 60 -8.26 0.54 8.95
N ASN A 61 -9.28 1.15 8.35
CA ASN A 61 -9.28 2.56 7.93
C ASN A 61 -8.13 2.95 6.99
N GLY A 62 -7.58 2.00 6.24
CA GLY A 62 -6.52 2.24 5.27
C GLY A 62 -5.13 2.48 5.84
N VAL A 63 -4.90 2.15 7.13
CA VAL A 63 -3.59 2.37 7.79
C VAL A 63 -2.60 1.22 7.57
N ILE A 64 -3.04 0.11 7.00
CA ILE A 64 -2.16 -1.03 6.74
C ILE A 64 -1.21 -0.72 5.58
N CYS A 65 0.10 -0.87 5.83
CA CYS A 65 1.15 -0.65 4.84
C CYS A 65 1.09 -1.58 3.62
N ALA A 66 0.48 -2.76 3.76
CA ALA A 66 0.31 -3.75 2.68
C ALA A 66 -0.89 -3.45 1.77
N SER A 67 -1.77 -2.51 2.12
CA SER A 67 -2.90 -2.14 1.26
C SER A 67 -2.43 -1.34 0.05
N GLU A 68 -3.12 -1.50 -1.07
CA GLU A 68 -2.77 -0.84 -2.34
C GLU A 68 -2.83 0.68 -2.19
N GLN A 69 -1.76 1.35 -2.62
CA GLN A 69 -1.65 2.81 -2.59
C GLN A 69 -1.68 3.42 -3.98
N SER A 70 -1.38 2.62 -5.00
CA SER A 70 -1.43 3.02 -6.40
C SER A 70 -2.05 1.92 -7.24
N SER A 71 -2.92 2.30 -8.17
CA SER A 71 -3.45 1.39 -9.19
C SER A 71 -2.92 1.80 -10.56
N ILE A 72 -2.12 0.93 -11.17
CA ILE A 72 -1.57 1.10 -12.51
C ILE A 72 -2.47 0.31 -13.46
N VAL A 73 -3.24 1.02 -14.26
CA VAL A 73 -4.26 0.41 -15.13
C VAL A 73 -3.88 0.64 -16.58
N VAL A 74 -3.90 -0.41 -17.41
CA VAL A 74 -3.71 -0.26 -18.86
C VAL A 74 -4.82 0.61 -19.47
N GLU A 75 -4.49 1.36 -20.52
CA GLU A 75 -5.40 2.33 -21.12
C GLU A 75 -6.76 1.73 -21.53
N SER A 76 -6.74 0.54 -22.11
CA SER A 76 -7.96 -0.17 -22.55
C SER A 76 -8.94 -0.50 -21.41
N ALA A 77 -8.45 -0.71 -20.19
CA ALA A 77 -9.26 -1.02 -19.01
C ALA A 77 -9.61 0.21 -18.16
N TYR A 78 -8.90 1.34 -18.36
CA TYR A 78 -8.93 2.49 -17.46
C TYR A 78 -10.34 3.05 -17.19
N ASN A 79 -11.11 3.31 -18.24
CA ASN A 79 -12.45 3.89 -18.09
C ASN A 79 -13.41 2.95 -17.36
N ALA A 80 -13.34 1.66 -17.63
CA ALA A 80 -14.18 0.65 -16.99
C ALA A 80 -13.85 0.49 -15.50
N VAL A 81 -12.55 0.47 -15.16
CA VAL A 81 -12.08 0.42 -13.76
C VAL A 81 -12.54 1.65 -13.00
N ARG A 82 -12.34 2.86 -13.57
CA ARG A 82 -12.75 4.12 -12.97
C ARG A 82 -14.26 4.19 -12.70
N ALA A 83 -15.08 3.82 -13.69
CA ALA A 83 -16.53 3.77 -13.56
C ALA A 83 -16.97 2.78 -12.47
N ARG A 84 -16.25 1.64 -12.39
CA ARG A 84 -16.53 0.62 -11.39
C ARG A 84 -16.20 1.09 -9.97
N PHE A 85 -15.09 1.78 -9.74
CA PHE A 85 -14.78 2.41 -8.46
C PHE A 85 -15.87 3.39 -8.04
N ALA A 86 -16.30 4.27 -8.94
CA ALA A 86 -17.38 5.24 -8.67
C ALA A 86 -18.70 4.54 -8.27
N SER A 87 -19.07 3.47 -8.95
CA SER A 87 -20.30 2.70 -8.65
C SER A 87 -20.25 1.95 -7.31
N HIS A 88 -19.05 1.83 -6.70
CA HIS A 88 -18.84 1.19 -5.39
C HIS A 88 -18.50 2.20 -4.29
N GLY A 89 -18.84 3.47 -4.46
CA GLY A 89 -18.64 4.52 -3.48
C GLY A 89 -17.26 5.18 -3.49
N GLY A 90 -16.39 4.82 -4.45
CA GLY A 90 -15.12 5.51 -4.65
C GLY A 90 -15.32 6.93 -5.20
N TYR A 91 -14.72 7.92 -4.56
CA TYR A 91 -14.71 9.30 -5.04
C TYR A 91 -13.33 9.67 -5.59
N MET A 92 -13.30 10.17 -6.82
CA MET A 92 -12.05 10.55 -7.50
C MET A 92 -11.80 12.04 -7.30
N LEU A 93 -10.91 12.39 -6.38
CA LEU A 93 -10.45 13.76 -6.15
C LEU A 93 -9.80 14.35 -7.42
N GLN A 94 -10.10 15.60 -7.75
CA GLN A 94 -9.58 16.26 -8.95
C GLN A 94 -9.18 17.73 -8.66
N GLY A 95 -8.17 18.19 -9.41
CA GLY A 95 -7.77 19.59 -9.42
C GLY A 95 -7.47 20.15 -8.02
N LYS A 96 -8.29 21.11 -7.57
CA LYS A 96 -8.09 21.80 -6.28
C LYS A 96 -8.32 20.88 -5.08
N GLU A 97 -9.16 19.86 -5.21
CA GLU A 97 -9.45 18.90 -4.13
C GLU A 97 -8.23 18.09 -3.71
N LEU A 98 -7.24 17.93 -4.61
CA LEU A 98 -5.98 17.25 -4.32
C LEU A 98 -5.01 18.07 -3.45
N LYS A 99 -5.32 19.34 -3.19
CA LYS A 99 -4.46 20.28 -2.46
C LYS A 99 -4.99 20.62 -1.07
N ALA A 100 -6.14 20.10 -0.73
CA ALA A 100 -6.74 20.24 0.60
C ALA A 100 -6.23 19.15 1.53
#